data_89dcc25ef024f1fe136a23cc12f8ef39
#
_entry.id   89dcc25ef024f1fe136a23cc12f8ef39
#
_cell.length_a   1.000
_cell.length_b   1.000
_cell.length_c   1.000
_cell.angle_alpha   90.00
_cell.angle_beta   90.00
_cell.angle_gamma   90.00
#
_symmetry.space_group_name_H-M   'P 1'
#
loop_
_entity.id
_entity.type
_entity.pdbx_description
1 polymer ?
#
loop_
_entity_poly.entity_id
_entity_poly.type
_entity_poly.pdbx_seq_one_letter_code
_entity_poly.pdbx_strand_id
1 'polypeptide(L)'
;MQQGQPMIIMGEDAQRVKDRDAQEYNIQAARAVAESVRSTLGPKGMDKMLVDSMGDVTITNDGVTILTEMDIDNPTAEMIVEVAETQEDEAGDGTTTAVAIAGELLKNAEELLDQDIHPTAIINGFHLASQEARSAVDEVSESVTPDDTELLRKVAETSMTGKSSELDKELLAELVVGTVEAVTVEADDGSYVVDLQNANIETQTGRSTSESELLHGAVIDKDPVHDNMPSEFDHADILLLDEAIEIEETDVDTQVNVDSPDQLQKFLDQEEKQLREKVQAIVDVGADVVFCQKGIDDMAQHYLAKEGILAVRRAKKSDIGFLRDVVGATVVSDVASVTEADLGHGSVRRDADDELFYVEGHGDEAHGVTLLLRGSTEHVVDEIERGVEDALDVVSTTVSDGRVVSGGGAIEVEVARKLRTYANTVSGREQLAVEAFADAVELVPRVLAGNAGLDSIDTLVELREAHENGDAHAGLNVFTSDVENTFETGVVEPAHSKEQALSSATEAANLVLKIDDIIAADELSTSGDGDEGGAPGGAGGMGGMGGMGGAM
;
A
#
# COMPACT_ATOMS: atom_id res chain seq x y z
N MET A 1 -61.93 -0.12 25.05
CA MET A 1 -60.88 -0.83 24.30
C MET A 1 -60.34 0.14 23.27
N GLN A 2 -59.27 0.85 23.59
CA GLN A 2 -58.56 1.68 22.62
C GLN A 2 -57.62 0.77 21.87
N GLN A 3 -57.83 0.58 20.57
CA GLN A 3 -56.86 -0.01 19.68
C GLN A 3 -55.70 0.96 19.59
N GLY A 4 -54.53 0.55 20.09
CA GLY A 4 -53.28 1.27 19.84
C GLY A 4 -53.00 1.27 18.36
N GLN A 5 -52.89 2.45 17.77
CA GLN A 5 -52.37 2.61 16.42
C GLN A 5 -50.91 2.13 16.42
N PRO A 6 -50.45 1.39 15.42
CA PRO A 6 -49.04 1.05 15.29
C PRO A 6 -48.26 2.36 15.15
N MET A 7 -47.27 2.55 16.02
CA MET A 7 -46.36 3.69 15.94
C MET A 7 -45.47 3.47 14.74
N ILE A 8 -45.64 4.25 13.66
CA ILE A 8 -44.78 4.26 12.51
C ILE A 8 -43.53 5.03 12.94
N ILE A 9 -42.41 4.31 13.07
CA ILE A 9 -41.13 4.85 13.54
C ILE A 9 -40.26 5.29 12.34
N MET A 10 -40.67 4.97 11.12
CA MET A 10 -39.91 5.25 9.88
C MET A 10 -40.64 6.28 9.02
N GLY A 11 -39.88 7.11 8.29
CA GLY A 11 -40.39 8.04 7.29
C GLY A 11 -41.12 7.32 6.14
N GLU A 12 -42.03 8.02 5.45
CA GLU A 12 -42.85 7.45 4.36
C GLU A 12 -42.02 6.95 3.16
N ASP A 13 -40.74 7.39 3.03
CA ASP A 13 -39.84 7.07 1.92
C ASP A 13 -38.74 6.07 2.28
N ALA A 14 -38.72 5.52 3.52
CA ALA A 14 -37.72 4.55 3.93
C ALA A 14 -37.95 3.20 3.23
N GLN A 15 -37.02 2.80 2.38
CA GLN A 15 -36.99 1.45 1.82
C GLN A 15 -36.42 0.48 2.85
N ARG A 16 -37.09 -0.63 3.06
CA ARG A 16 -36.66 -1.68 3.96
C ARG A 16 -36.75 -3.04 3.31
N VAL A 17 -35.62 -3.74 3.25
CA VAL A 17 -35.52 -5.14 2.80
C VAL A 17 -35.22 -5.99 4.03
N LYS A 18 -35.89 -7.13 4.20
CA LYS A 18 -35.84 -7.93 5.41
C LYS A 18 -35.58 -9.40 5.15
N ASP A 19 -35.09 -10.04 6.21
CA ASP A 19 -34.94 -11.47 6.30
C ASP A 19 -34.09 -12.02 5.14
N ARG A 20 -34.56 -13.06 4.49
CA ARG A 20 -33.86 -13.73 3.42
C ARG A 20 -33.60 -12.84 2.19
N ASP A 21 -34.55 -11.99 1.84
CA ASP A 21 -34.38 -11.08 0.69
C ASP A 21 -33.21 -10.09 0.92
N ALA A 22 -32.99 -9.65 2.17
CA ALA A 22 -31.84 -8.81 2.53
C ALA A 22 -30.52 -9.57 2.43
N GLN A 23 -30.49 -10.82 2.92
CA GLN A 23 -29.31 -11.67 2.84
C GLN A 23 -28.93 -11.98 1.38
N GLU A 24 -29.91 -12.39 0.56
CA GLU A 24 -29.70 -12.66 -0.87
C GLU A 24 -29.16 -11.41 -1.60
N TYR A 25 -29.73 -10.24 -1.33
CA TYR A 25 -29.26 -8.97 -1.91
C TYR A 25 -27.81 -8.65 -1.55
N ASN A 26 -27.45 -8.77 -0.27
CA ASN A 26 -26.10 -8.52 0.22
C ASN A 26 -25.09 -9.51 -0.34
N ILE A 27 -25.42 -10.81 -0.36
CA ILE A 27 -24.58 -11.84 -0.94
C ILE A 27 -24.34 -11.58 -2.43
N GLN A 28 -25.37 -11.19 -3.19
CA GLN A 28 -25.23 -10.90 -4.61
C GLN A 28 -24.33 -9.68 -4.86
N ALA A 29 -24.46 -8.61 -4.04
CA ALA A 29 -23.61 -7.44 -4.15
C ALA A 29 -22.13 -7.77 -3.88
N ALA A 30 -21.84 -8.46 -2.79
CA ALA A 30 -20.49 -8.90 -2.43
C ALA A 30 -19.86 -9.83 -3.49
N ARG A 31 -20.64 -10.77 -4.01
CA ARG A 31 -20.21 -11.69 -5.08
C ARG A 31 -19.93 -10.98 -6.40
N ALA A 32 -20.70 -9.94 -6.74
CA ALA A 32 -20.46 -9.17 -7.96
C ALA A 32 -19.08 -8.48 -7.93
N VAL A 33 -18.67 -7.95 -6.77
CA VAL A 33 -17.34 -7.38 -6.56
C VAL A 33 -16.26 -8.46 -6.68
N ALA A 34 -16.41 -9.57 -5.99
CA ALA A 34 -15.44 -10.67 -6.04
C ALA A 34 -15.25 -11.24 -7.46
N GLU A 35 -16.33 -11.34 -8.24
CA GLU A 35 -16.26 -11.82 -9.64
C GLU A 35 -15.54 -10.83 -10.56
N SER A 36 -15.55 -9.52 -10.25
CA SER A 36 -14.88 -8.50 -11.05
C SER A 36 -13.36 -8.68 -11.08
N VAL A 37 -12.76 -9.13 -9.97
CA VAL A 37 -11.30 -9.31 -9.83
C VAL A 37 -10.83 -10.75 -10.07
N ARG A 38 -11.74 -11.72 -10.06
CA ARG A 38 -11.39 -13.14 -10.18
C ARG A 38 -10.53 -13.50 -11.39
N SER A 39 -10.76 -12.83 -12.53
CA SER A 39 -10.02 -13.09 -13.77
C SER A 39 -8.60 -12.52 -13.80
N THR A 40 -8.20 -11.73 -12.78
CA THR A 40 -6.84 -11.21 -12.66
C THR A 40 -5.94 -12.11 -11.83
N LEU A 41 -6.49 -13.14 -11.17
CA LEU A 41 -5.74 -14.02 -10.27
C LEU A 41 -4.68 -14.83 -11.00
N GLY A 42 -3.46 -14.78 -10.50
CA GLY A 42 -2.31 -15.57 -10.92
C GLY A 42 -1.63 -15.08 -12.19
N PRO A 43 -0.50 -15.71 -12.60
CA PRO A 43 0.38 -15.20 -13.65
C PRO A 43 -0.19 -15.28 -15.08
N LYS A 44 -1.35 -15.88 -15.28
CA LYS A 44 -2.14 -15.88 -16.53
C LYS A 44 -3.43 -15.09 -16.37
N GLY A 45 -3.52 -14.28 -15.31
CA GLY A 45 -4.59 -13.33 -15.13
C GLY A 45 -4.66 -12.29 -16.25
N MET A 46 -5.82 -11.67 -16.41
CA MET A 46 -6.06 -10.64 -17.45
C MET A 46 -6.16 -9.27 -16.80
N ASP A 47 -5.48 -8.29 -17.39
CA ASP A 47 -5.58 -6.91 -16.94
C ASP A 47 -7.00 -6.36 -17.14
N LYS A 48 -7.39 -5.45 -16.27
CA LYS A 48 -8.61 -4.65 -16.39
C LYS A 48 -8.26 -3.25 -16.89
N MET A 49 -9.11 -2.72 -17.74
CA MET A 49 -9.05 -1.32 -18.16
C MET A 49 -10.16 -0.56 -17.43
N LEU A 50 -9.75 0.37 -16.58
CA LEU A 50 -10.64 1.27 -15.85
C LEU A 50 -10.60 2.64 -16.54
N VAL A 51 -11.74 3.28 -16.68
CA VAL A 51 -11.85 4.62 -17.30
C VAL A 51 -12.67 5.48 -16.38
N ASP A 52 -12.04 6.53 -15.84
CA ASP A 52 -12.71 7.46 -14.95
C ASP A 52 -13.64 8.45 -15.66
N SER A 53 -14.33 9.28 -14.91
CA SER A 53 -15.27 10.29 -15.45
C SER A 53 -14.58 11.43 -16.22
N MET A 54 -13.26 11.60 -16.07
CA MET A 54 -12.46 12.60 -16.78
C MET A 54 -11.85 12.04 -18.07
N GLY A 55 -11.89 10.72 -18.24
CA GLY A 55 -11.35 10.00 -19.39
C GLY A 55 -9.93 9.48 -19.17
N ASP A 56 -9.42 9.53 -17.94
CA ASP A 56 -8.14 8.91 -17.57
C ASP A 56 -8.31 7.38 -17.58
N VAL A 57 -7.26 6.69 -18.02
CA VAL A 57 -7.29 5.23 -18.25
C VAL A 57 -6.22 4.57 -17.40
N THR A 58 -6.66 3.70 -16.49
CA THR A 58 -5.79 2.81 -15.71
C THR A 58 -5.91 1.38 -16.24
N ILE A 59 -4.79 0.73 -16.52
CA ILE A 59 -4.74 -0.69 -16.93
C ILE A 59 -3.94 -1.43 -15.87
N THR A 60 -4.56 -2.37 -15.18
CA THR A 60 -3.95 -3.09 -14.07
C THR A 60 -4.57 -4.48 -13.90
N ASN A 61 -3.84 -5.40 -13.31
CA ASN A 61 -4.33 -6.69 -12.82
C ASN A 61 -4.32 -6.76 -11.28
N ASP A 62 -3.87 -5.69 -10.63
CA ASP A 62 -3.89 -5.62 -9.18
C ASP A 62 -5.31 -5.50 -8.63
N GLY A 63 -5.63 -6.37 -7.64
CA GLY A 63 -6.97 -6.48 -7.07
C GLY A 63 -7.41 -5.25 -6.29
N VAL A 64 -6.51 -4.65 -5.50
CA VAL A 64 -6.82 -3.45 -4.70
C VAL A 64 -7.06 -2.26 -5.61
N THR A 65 -6.15 -1.99 -6.53
CA THR A 65 -6.30 -0.89 -7.49
C THR A 65 -7.62 -1.00 -8.26
N ILE A 66 -7.99 -2.21 -8.72
CA ILE A 66 -9.28 -2.39 -9.43
C ILE A 66 -10.45 -2.03 -8.54
N LEU A 67 -10.45 -2.46 -7.28
CA LEU A 67 -11.58 -2.29 -6.39
C LEU A 67 -11.71 -0.86 -5.86
N THR A 68 -10.60 -0.19 -5.60
CA THR A 68 -10.58 1.21 -5.12
C THR A 68 -10.93 2.22 -6.21
N GLU A 69 -10.56 1.93 -7.47
CA GLU A 69 -10.93 2.75 -8.62
C GLU A 69 -12.40 2.51 -9.11
N MET A 70 -13.05 1.46 -8.60
CA MET A 70 -14.46 1.22 -8.90
C MET A 70 -15.35 2.11 -8.04
N ASP A 71 -16.28 2.86 -8.66
CA ASP A 71 -17.29 3.64 -7.96
C ASP A 71 -18.39 2.70 -7.39
N ILE A 72 -18.22 2.28 -6.14
CA ILE A 72 -19.05 1.29 -5.47
C ILE A 72 -19.94 1.98 -4.43
N ASP A 73 -21.22 2.14 -4.74
CA ASP A 73 -22.22 2.77 -3.86
C ASP A 73 -22.84 1.79 -2.82
N ASN A 74 -22.62 0.49 -2.97
CA ASN A 74 -23.29 -0.50 -2.14
C ASN A 74 -22.48 -0.80 -0.87
N PRO A 75 -23.00 -0.54 0.34
CA PRO A 75 -22.24 -0.72 1.60
C PRO A 75 -21.75 -2.15 1.84
N THR A 76 -22.45 -3.17 1.35
CA THR A 76 -22.01 -4.56 1.48
C THR A 76 -20.90 -4.89 0.48
N ALA A 77 -20.92 -4.27 -0.69
CA ALA A 77 -19.86 -4.38 -1.67
C ALA A 77 -18.59 -3.65 -1.17
N GLU A 78 -18.73 -2.47 -0.53
CA GLU A 78 -17.62 -1.76 0.14
C GLU A 78 -16.91 -2.63 1.19
N MET A 79 -17.66 -3.44 1.97
CA MET A 79 -17.04 -4.38 2.93
C MET A 79 -16.10 -5.40 2.27
N ILE A 80 -16.30 -5.72 1.01
CA ILE A 80 -15.40 -6.61 0.25
C ILE A 80 -14.16 -5.84 -0.23
N VAL A 81 -14.29 -4.55 -0.52
CA VAL A 81 -13.14 -3.67 -0.81
C VAL A 81 -12.25 -3.54 0.43
N GLU A 82 -12.84 -3.28 1.61
CA GLU A 82 -12.12 -3.23 2.88
C GLU A 82 -11.30 -4.51 3.17
N VAL A 83 -11.78 -5.68 2.70
CA VAL A 83 -11.03 -6.94 2.80
C VAL A 83 -9.76 -6.90 1.96
N ALA A 84 -9.85 -6.35 0.74
CA ALA A 84 -8.70 -6.23 -0.13
C ALA A 84 -7.66 -5.25 0.46
N GLU A 85 -8.11 -4.09 0.93
CA GLU A 85 -7.27 -3.08 1.59
C GLU A 85 -6.57 -3.65 2.84
N THR A 86 -7.32 -4.33 3.72
CA THR A 86 -6.74 -4.98 4.91
C THR A 86 -5.71 -6.04 4.54
N GLN A 87 -5.95 -6.82 3.49
CA GLN A 87 -5.02 -7.84 3.03
C GLN A 87 -3.72 -7.23 2.50
N GLU A 88 -3.83 -6.09 1.78
CA GLU A 88 -2.68 -5.33 1.30
C GLU A 88 -1.85 -4.78 2.46
N ASP A 89 -2.51 -4.09 3.38
CA ASP A 89 -1.86 -3.44 4.52
C ASP A 89 -1.14 -4.44 5.45
N GLU A 90 -1.71 -5.65 5.63
CA GLU A 90 -1.17 -6.63 6.58
C GLU A 90 -0.22 -7.66 5.95
N ALA A 91 -0.35 -7.93 4.65
CA ALA A 91 0.38 -9.02 4.01
C ALA A 91 1.10 -8.64 2.70
N GLY A 92 0.82 -7.47 2.15
CA GLY A 92 1.41 -6.96 0.90
C GLY A 92 1.10 -7.78 -0.36
N ASP A 93 0.30 -8.83 -0.25
CA ASP A 93 -0.10 -9.71 -1.37
C ASP A 93 -1.33 -10.55 -1.01
N GLY A 94 -1.93 -11.18 -2.02
CA GLY A 94 -3.05 -12.11 -1.86
C GLY A 94 -4.42 -11.44 -1.83
N THR A 95 -4.52 -10.16 -2.15
CA THR A 95 -5.74 -9.35 -2.16
C THR A 95 -6.84 -9.95 -3.03
N THR A 96 -6.51 -10.29 -4.28
CA THR A 96 -7.44 -10.99 -5.19
C THR A 96 -7.85 -12.37 -4.66
N THR A 97 -6.94 -13.09 -3.99
CA THR A 97 -7.23 -14.39 -3.37
C THR A 97 -8.24 -14.25 -2.23
N ALA A 98 -8.03 -13.30 -1.32
CA ALA A 98 -8.92 -13.05 -0.19
C ALA A 98 -10.35 -12.70 -0.66
N VAL A 99 -10.44 -11.77 -1.60
CA VAL A 99 -11.72 -11.34 -2.19
C VAL A 99 -12.42 -12.48 -2.93
N ALA A 100 -11.68 -13.27 -3.72
CA ALA A 100 -12.25 -14.41 -4.45
C ALA A 100 -12.78 -15.50 -3.51
N ILE A 101 -12.02 -15.82 -2.45
CA ILE A 101 -12.46 -16.78 -1.41
C ILE A 101 -13.70 -16.23 -0.69
N ALA A 102 -13.74 -14.95 -0.30
CA ALA A 102 -14.90 -14.33 0.34
C ALA A 102 -16.17 -14.47 -0.52
N GLY A 103 -16.05 -14.18 -1.82
CA GLY A 103 -17.15 -14.33 -2.77
C GLY A 103 -17.65 -15.78 -2.91
N GLU A 104 -16.74 -16.77 -2.92
CA GLU A 104 -17.12 -18.19 -3.02
C GLU A 104 -17.68 -18.71 -1.70
N LEU A 105 -17.17 -18.25 -0.53
CA LEU A 105 -17.76 -18.53 0.79
C LEU A 105 -19.21 -18.06 0.85
N LEU A 106 -19.49 -16.85 0.38
CA LEU A 106 -20.84 -16.29 0.33
C LEU A 106 -21.75 -17.06 -0.62
N LYS A 107 -21.24 -17.49 -1.77
CA LYS A 107 -21.99 -18.34 -2.69
C LYS A 107 -22.34 -19.68 -2.07
N ASN A 108 -21.37 -20.34 -1.44
CA ASN A 108 -21.60 -21.62 -0.77
C ASN A 108 -22.53 -21.47 0.44
N ALA A 109 -22.46 -20.31 1.14
CA ALA A 109 -23.40 -19.98 2.21
C ALA A 109 -24.84 -19.81 1.69
N GLU A 110 -25.04 -19.17 0.51
CA GLU A 110 -26.35 -19.05 -0.14
C GLU A 110 -26.96 -20.43 -0.38
N GLU A 111 -26.17 -21.40 -0.89
CA GLU A 111 -26.62 -22.78 -1.10
C GLU A 111 -27.02 -23.49 0.21
N LEU A 112 -26.31 -23.21 1.32
CA LEU A 112 -26.65 -23.75 2.64
C LEU A 112 -27.91 -23.08 3.24
N LEU A 113 -28.11 -21.80 3.03
CA LEU A 113 -29.34 -21.07 3.39
C LEU A 113 -30.54 -21.62 2.63
N ASP A 114 -30.38 -22.02 1.36
CA ASP A 114 -31.40 -22.67 0.53
C ASP A 114 -31.81 -24.05 1.05
N GLN A 115 -30.90 -24.70 1.79
CA GLN A 115 -31.15 -25.96 2.49
C GLN A 115 -31.72 -25.77 3.91
N ASP A 116 -32.22 -24.57 4.25
CA ASP A 116 -32.75 -24.22 5.58
C ASP A 116 -31.73 -24.37 6.72
N ILE A 117 -30.43 -24.13 6.45
CA ILE A 117 -29.39 -24.03 7.47
C ILE A 117 -29.38 -22.60 7.99
N HIS A 118 -29.47 -22.46 9.31
CA HIS A 118 -29.50 -21.14 9.95
C HIS A 118 -28.17 -20.40 9.80
N PRO A 119 -28.13 -19.08 9.47
CA PRO A 119 -26.91 -18.30 9.30
C PRO A 119 -25.89 -18.47 10.43
N THR A 120 -26.34 -18.52 11.68
CA THR A 120 -25.46 -18.73 12.85
C THR A 120 -24.69 -20.06 12.79
N ALA A 121 -25.28 -21.13 12.27
CA ALA A 121 -24.59 -22.42 12.14
C ALA A 121 -23.54 -22.33 11.01
N ILE A 122 -23.83 -21.61 9.93
CA ILE A 122 -22.87 -21.37 8.84
C ILE A 122 -21.69 -20.54 9.37
N ILE A 123 -21.95 -19.43 10.04
CA ILE A 123 -20.93 -18.55 10.65
C ILE A 123 -20.05 -19.32 11.62
N ASN A 124 -20.63 -20.13 12.50
CA ASN A 124 -19.87 -20.95 13.43
C ASN A 124 -19.00 -21.99 12.70
N GLY A 125 -19.54 -22.64 11.67
CA GLY A 125 -18.79 -23.60 10.84
C GLY A 125 -17.65 -22.93 10.09
N PHE A 126 -17.84 -21.75 9.52
CA PHE A 126 -16.79 -20.98 8.86
C PHE A 126 -15.70 -20.53 9.85
N HIS A 127 -16.08 -20.12 11.06
CA HIS A 127 -15.11 -19.79 12.11
C HIS A 127 -14.24 -21.01 12.50
N LEU A 128 -14.86 -22.19 12.70
CA LEU A 128 -14.15 -23.44 12.98
C LEU A 128 -13.22 -23.82 11.81
N ALA A 129 -13.70 -23.69 10.58
CA ALA A 129 -12.93 -23.99 9.38
C ALA A 129 -11.73 -23.06 9.21
N SER A 130 -11.89 -21.75 9.44
CA SER A 130 -10.79 -20.78 9.39
C SER A 130 -9.69 -21.07 10.40
N GLN A 131 -10.04 -21.45 11.63
CA GLN A 131 -9.07 -21.85 12.65
C GLN A 131 -8.28 -23.10 12.24
N GLU A 132 -8.98 -24.13 11.75
CA GLU A 132 -8.34 -25.36 11.28
C GLU A 132 -7.52 -25.13 10.01
N ALA A 133 -7.97 -24.26 9.11
CA ALA A 133 -7.26 -23.89 7.89
C ALA A 133 -5.90 -23.24 8.21
N ARG A 134 -5.85 -22.30 9.15
CA ARG A 134 -4.59 -21.70 9.61
C ARG A 134 -3.66 -22.73 10.25
N SER A 135 -4.20 -23.62 11.10
CA SER A 135 -3.41 -24.73 11.65
C SER A 135 -2.87 -25.65 10.54
N ALA A 136 -3.63 -25.84 9.48
CA ALA A 136 -3.22 -26.64 8.33
C ALA A 136 -2.10 -25.97 7.53
N VAL A 137 -2.12 -24.64 7.38
CA VAL A 137 -1.02 -23.84 6.78
C VAL A 137 0.23 -23.97 7.62
N ASP A 138 0.15 -23.77 8.95
CA ASP A 138 1.27 -23.89 9.87
C ASP A 138 1.94 -25.28 9.81
N GLU A 139 1.15 -26.36 9.74
CA GLU A 139 1.67 -27.73 9.69
C GLU A 139 2.48 -28.07 8.42
N VAL A 140 2.23 -27.38 7.30
CA VAL A 140 2.89 -27.67 6.00
C VAL A 140 3.86 -26.57 5.59
N SER A 141 3.97 -25.51 6.39
CA SER A 141 4.91 -24.43 6.13
C SER A 141 6.34 -24.91 6.37
N GLU A 142 7.26 -24.40 5.57
CA GLU A 142 8.70 -24.58 5.70
C GLU A 142 9.31 -23.31 6.34
N SER A 143 10.28 -23.50 7.23
CA SER A 143 10.94 -22.36 7.87
C SER A 143 11.93 -21.69 6.92
N VAL A 144 11.99 -20.36 6.99
CA VAL A 144 12.92 -19.53 6.24
C VAL A 144 13.56 -18.50 7.16
N THR A 145 14.82 -18.16 6.88
CA THR A 145 15.61 -17.15 7.62
C THR A 145 16.17 -16.13 6.63
N PRO A 146 16.63 -14.95 7.06
CA PRO A 146 17.29 -13.98 6.18
C PRO A 146 18.50 -14.55 5.40
N ASP A 147 19.17 -15.57 5.96
CA ASP A 147 20.32 -16.22 5.30
C ASP A 147 19.90 -17.14 4.12
N ASP A 148 18.62 -17.48 3.99
CA ASP A 148 18.08 -18.35 2.93
C ASP A 148 17.80 -17.56 1.63
N THR A 149 18.79 -16.80 1.15
CA THR A 149 18.72 -15.84 0.04
C THR A 149 18.09 -16.44 -1.22
N GLU A 150 18.42 -17.71 -1.56
CA GLU A 150 17.85 -18.39 -2.73
C GLU A 150 16.34 -18.64 -2.58
N LEU A 151 15.87 -18.94 -1.38
CA LEU A 151 14.46 -19.17 -1.13
C LEU A 151 13.69 -17.83 -1.13
N LEU A 152 14.25 -16.79 -0.51
CA LEU A 152 13.68 -15.44 -0.53
C LEU A 152 13.63 -14.87 -1.95
N ARG A 153 14.65 -15.14 -2.80
CA ARG A 153 14.62 -14.77 -4.21
C ARG A 153 13.47 -15.44 -4.95
N LYS A 154 13.19 -16.71 -4.69
CA LYS A 154 12.03 -17.42 -5.27
C LYS A 154 10.70 -16.83 -4.81
N VAL A 155 10.60 -16.38 -3.56
CA VAL A 155 9.42 -15.67 -3.05
C VAL A 155 9.22 -14.36 -3.83
N ALA A 156 10.26 -13.55 -3.98
CA ALA A 156 10.22 -12.30 -4.76
C ALA A 156 9.87 -12.56 -6.23
N GLU A 157 10.48 -13.57 -6.87
CA GLU A 157 10.18 -13.96 -8.24
C GLU A 157 8.71 -14.40 -8.42
N THR A 158 8.16 -15.09 -7.41
CA THR A 158 6.76 -15.53 -7.44
C THR A 158 5.81 -14.34 -7.36
N SER A 159 6.06 -13.39 -6.46
CA SER A 159 5.26 -12.16 -6.30
C SER A 159 5.26 -11.30 -7.57
N MET A 160 6.40 -11.16 -8.24
CA MET A 160 6.52 -10.39 -9.49
C MET A 160 6.03 -11.14 -10.74
N THR A 161 5.69 -12.45 -10.64
CA THR A 161 5.31 -13.26 -11.79
C THR A 161 3.92 -12.87 -12.29
N GLY A 162 3.80 -12.56 -13.60
CA GLY A 162 2.56 -12.10 -14.23
C GLY A 162 2.39 -10.58 -14.26
N LYS A 163 3.35 -9.85 -13.70
CA LYS A 163 3.47 -8.39 -13.81
C LYS A 163 4.45 -8.04 -14.94
N SER A 164 4.41 -6.82 -15.46
CA SER A 164 5.21 -6.40 -16.63
C SER A 164 6.74 -6.46 -16.42
N SER A 165 7.19 -6.67 -15.19
CA SER A 165 8.58 -6.83 -14.78
C SER A 165 9.23 -8.19 -15.16
N GLU A 166 8.54 -9.06 -15.90
CA GLU A 166 9.04 -10.42 -16.23
C GLU A 166 10.39 -10.42 -16.99
N LEU A 167 10.73 -9.36 -17.71
CA LEU A 167 11.94 -9.32 -18.56
C LEU A 167 13.25 -9.33 -17.78
N ASP A 168 13.25 -8.76 -16.55
CA ASP A 168 14.44 -8.66 -15.70
C ASP A 168 14.15 -9.15 -14.26
N LYS A 169 13.16 -10.04 -14.12
CA LYS A 169 12.64 -10.53 -12.84
C LYS A 169 13.73 -11.09 -11.91
N GLU A 170 14.70 -11.84 -12.44
CA GLU A 170 15.78 -12.39 -11.64
C GLU A 170 16.65 -11.29 -11.01
N LEU A 171 16.96 -10.23 -11.76
CA LEU A 171 17.72 -9.09 -11.26
C LEU A 171 16.90 -8.32 -10.20
N LEU A 172 15.65 -8.02 -10.50
CA LEU A 172 14.79 -7.29 -9.56
C LEU A 172 14.59 -8.07 -8.25
N ALA A 173 14.42 -9.40 -8.31
CA ALA A 173 14.34 -10.25 -7.13
C ALA A 173 15.63 -10.23 -6.31
N GLU A 174 16.80 -10.24 -6.96
CA GLU A 174 18.10 -10.10 -6.27
C GLU A 174 18.21 -8.75 -5.56
N LEU A 175 17.79 -7.66 -6.22
CA LEU A 175 17.80 -6.33 -5.64
C LEU A 175 16.82 -6.20 -4.47
N VAL A 176 15.62 -6.75 -4.56
CA VAL A 176 14.62 -6.79 -3.48
C VAL A 176 15.18 -7.52 -2.26
N VAL A 177 15.71 -8.73 -2.45
CA VAL A 177 16.28 -9.50 -1.34
C VAL A 177 17.47 -8.78 -0.71
N GLY A 178 18.37 -8.20 -1.53
CA GLY A 178 19.47 -7.39 -1.02
C GLY A 178 19.02 -6.16 -0.23
N THR A 179 17.92 -5.53 -0.66
CA THR A 179 17.31 -4.41 0.07
C THR A 179 16.79 -4.86 1.44
N VAL A 180 15.99 -5.92 1.47
CA VAL A 180 15.44 -6.47 2.72
C VAL A 180 16.56 -6.92 3.67
N GLU A 181 17.60 -7.61 3.16
CA GLU A 181 18.77 -8.00 3.96
C GLU A 181 19.45 -6.79 4.59
N ALA A 182 19.62 -5.70 3.83
CA ALA A 182 20.30 -4.49 4.30
C ALA A 182 19.55 -3.76 5.42
N VAL A 183 18.21 -3.90 5.49
CA VAL A 183 17.36 -3.21 6.48
C VAL A 183 16.77 -4.15 7.53
N THR A 184 17.21 -5.42 7.56
CA THR A 184 16.79 -6.43 8.55
C THR A 184 17.64 -6.37 9.79
N VAL A 185 17.02 -6.37 10.95
CA VAL A 185 17.67 -6.37 12.26
C VAL A 185 17.19 -7.58 13.07
N GLU A 186 18.13 -8.30 13.69
CA GLU A 186 17.79 -9.36 14.64
C GLU A 186 17.44 -8.73 16.00
N ALA A 187 16.24 -9.04 16.51
CA ALA A 187 15.77 -8.59 17.81
C ALA A 187 16.36 -9.45 18.96
N ASP A 188 16.28 -8.96 20.19
CA ASP A 188 16.80 -9.64 21.40
C ASP A 188 16.22 -11.04 21.64
N ASP A 189 15.03 -11.33 21.12
CA ASP A 189 14.35 -12.63 21.25
C ASP A 189 14.69 -13.61 20.10
N GLY A 190 15.53 -13.18 19.16
CA GLY A 190 15.94 -13.97 18.00
C GLY A 190 14.94 -13.92 16.82
N SER A 191 13.93 -13.05 16.89
CA SER A 191 13.08 -12.74 15.74
C SER A 191 13.77 -11.70 14.83
N TYR A 192 13.32 -11.63 13.57
CA TYR A 192 13.82 -10.65 12.62
C TYR A 192 12.78 -9.55 12.41
N VAL A 193 13.24 -8.31 12.39
CA VAL A 193 12.42 -7.13 12.10
C VAL A 193 12.98 -6.45 10.86
N VAL A 194 12.16 -6.26 9.86
CA VAL A 194 12.50 -5.55 8.64
C VAL A 194 11.98 -4.14 8.72
N ASP A 195 12.86 -3.16 8.70
CA ASP A 195 12.50 -1.74 8.75
C ASP A 195 12.59 -1.11 7.36
N LEU A 196 11.52 -1.25 6.57
CA LEU A 196 11.43 -0.69 5.22
C LEU A 196 11.46 0.85 5.19
N GLN A 197 11.36 1.55 6.33
CA GLN A 197 11.56 3.00 6.37
C GLN A 197 13.02 3.40 6.09
N ASN A 198 13.95 2.46 6.25
CA ASN A 198 15.35 2.62 5.89
C ASN A 198 15.67 2.20 4.44
N ALA A 199 14.66 1.84 3.66
CA ALA A 199 14.76 1.59 2.22
C ALA A 199 13.99 2.67 1.45
N ASN A 200 14.62 3.26 0.44
CA ASN A 200 13.98 4.21 -0.46
C ASN A 200 13.98 3.65 -1.87
N ILE A 201 12.92 3.93 -2.63
CA ILE A 201 12.86 3.64 -4.06
C ILE A 201 12.96 4.96 -4.79
N GLU A 202 13.88 5.04 -5.74
CA GLU A 202 13.99 6.17 -6.67
C GLU A 202 13.94 5.64 -8.10
N THR A 203 13.26 6.35 -8.96
CA THR A 203 12.98 5.91 -10.32
C THR A 203 13.63 6.82 -11.36
N GLN A 204 14.17 6.21 -12.44
CA GLN A 204 14.78 6.95 -13.54
C GLN A 204 14.33 6.42 -14.89
N THR A 205 13.80 7.30 -15.75
CA THR A 205 13.39 6.98 -17.12
C THR A 205 14.53 7.14 -18.13
N GLY A 206 14.44 6.42 -19.26
CA GLY A 206 15.36 6.57 -20.39
C GLY A 206 16.57 5.62 -20.39
N ARG A 207 16.65 4.70 -19.43
CA ARG A 207 17.67 3.66 -19.34
C ARG A 207 17.07 2.25 -19.39
N SER A 208 17.93 1.23 -19.39
CA SER A 208 17.51 -0.17 -19.35
C SER A 208 17.18 -0.59 -17.92
N THR A 209 16.18 -1.44 -17.73
CA THR A 209 15.88 -2.07 -16.44
C THR A 209 17.08 -2.83 -15.87
N SER A 210 17.91 -3.42 -16.74
CA SER A 210 19.14 -4.11 -16.35
C SER A 210 20.23 -3.21 -15.74
N GLU A 211 20.02 -1.89 -15.75
CA GLU A 211 20.89 -0.90 -15.09
C GLU A 211 20.33 -0.48 -13.72
N SER A 212 19.25 -1.10 -13.25
CA SER A 212 18.75 -0.91 -11.88
C SER A 212 19.75 -1.46 -10.87
N GLU A 213 19.89 -0.79 -9.73
CA GLU A 213 20.92 -1.11 -8.75
C GLU A 213 20.49 -0.78 -7.32
N LEU A 214 21.04 -1.50 -6.36
CA LEU A 214 20.92 -1.22 -4.92
C LEU A 214 22.12 -0.40 -4.47
N LEU A 215 21.85 0.74 -3.85
CA LEU A 215 22.85 1.70 -3.39
C LEU A 215 22.76 1.87 -1.88
N HIS A 216 23.91 1.87 -1.21
CA HIS A 216 23.98 2.24 0.19
C HIS A 216 23.95 3.77 0.30
N GLY A 217 22.92 4.31 0.96
CA GLY A 217 22.69 5.75 1.09
C GLY A 217 21.48 6.25 0.33
N ALA A 218 21.40 7.56 0.12
CA ALA A 218 20.29 8.24 -0.54
C ALA A 218 20.64 8.65 -1.97
N VAL A 219 19.65 8.54 -2.86
CA VAL A 219 19.68 9.11 -4.21
C VAL A 219 18.66 10.24 -4.28
N ILE A 220 19.06 11.42 -4.77
CA ILE A 220 18.21 12.60 -4.83
C ILE A 220 18.16 13.15 -6.25
N ASP A 221 16.97 13.14 -6.83
CA ASP A 221 16.69 13.71 -8.18
C ASP A 221 16.41 15.21 -8.04
N LYS A 222 17.49 15.99 -8.00
CA LYS A 222 17.45 17.45 -7.94
C LYS A 222 18.69 18.06 -8.58
N ASP A 223 18.56 19.33 -8.98
CA ASP A 223 19.68 20.14 -9.47
C ASP A 223 20.30 20.98 -8.35
N PRO A 224 21.62 21.27 -8.44
CA PRO A 224 22.23 22.29 -7.61
C PRO A 224 21.61 23.66 -7.97
N VAL A 225 21.43 24.52 -6.97
CA VAL A 225 20.78 25.82 -7.18
C VAL A 225 21.64 26.79 -8.02
N HIS A 226 22.93 26.48 -8.24
CA HIS A 226 23.82 27.32 -9.03
C HIS A 226 24.94 26.48 -9.68
N ASP A 227 25.21 26.71 -10.98
CA ASP A 227 26.16 25.93 -11.80
C ASP A 227 27.62 25.95 -11.32
N ASN A 228 28.02 26.94 -10.53
CA ASN A 228 29.38 27.06 -10.02
C ASN A 228 29.59 26.39 -8.64
N MET A 229 28.60 25.66 -8.14
CA MET A 229 28.73 24.89 -6.90
C MET A 229 29.59 23.65 -7.13
N PRO A 230 30.31 23.17 -6.10
CA PRO A 230 30.99 21.87 -6.16
C PRO A 230 30.01 20.75 -6.40
N SER A 231 30.44 19.70 -7.10
CA SER A 231 29.61 18.52 -7.40
C SER A 231 30.02 17.26 -6.62
N GLU A 232 31.12 17.32 -5.87
CA GLU A 232 31.66 16.16 -5.17
C GLU A 232 32.34 16.55 -3.85
N PHE A 233 32.06 15.78 -2.80
CA PHE A 233 32.67 15.87 -1.48
C PHE A 233 32.89 14.46 -0.95
N ASP A 234 34.12 14.08 -0.65
CA ASP A 234 34.44 12.78 -0.04
C ASP A 234 34.04 12.73 1.45
N HIS A 235 34.10 13.88 2.11
CA HIS A 235 33.69 14.09 3.51
C HIS A 235 33.00 15.44 3.57
N ALA A 236 31.68 15.45 3.73
CA ALA A 236 30.86 16.64 3.81
C ALA A 236 30.19 16.73 5.18
N ASP A 237 30.13 17.94 5.69
CA ASP A 237 29.21 18.32 6.75
C ASP A 237 27.90 18.76 6.11
N ILE A 238 26.81 17.98 6.33
CA ILE A 238 25.55 18.08 5.60
C ILE A 238 24.49 18.68 6.51
N LEU A 239 23.87 19.77 6.03
CA LEU A 239 22.79 20.47 6.72
C LEU A 239 21.45 20.17 6.03
N LEU A 240 20.45 19.76 6.81
CA LEU A 240 19.08 19.52 6.36
C LEU A 240 18.16 20.63 6.88
N LEU A 241 17.46 21.32 5.96
CA LEU A 241 16.59 22.44 6.28
C LEU A 241 15.15 22.20 5.85
N ASP A 242 14.20 22.49 6.73
CA ASP A 242 12.78 22.62 6.40
C ASP A 242 12.31 24.10 6.37
N GLU A 243 13.24 25.04 6.60
CA GLU A 243 13.04 26.48 6.47
C GLU A 243 13.47 27.00 5.08
N ALA A 244 12.78 28.03 4.57
CA ALA A 244 13.19 28.72 3.35
C ALA A 244 14.37 29.67 3.63
N ILE A 245 15.37 29.66 2.77
CA ILE A 245 16.42 30.68 2.77
C ILE A 245 15.96 31.85 1.88
N GLU A 246 14.85 32.45 2.28
CA GLU A 246 14.19 33.55 1.59
C GLU A 246 13.96 34.70 2.57
N ILE A 247 13.55 35.83 2.05
CA ILE A 247 13.15 36.99 2.85
C ILE A 247 11.77 36.68 3.43
N GLU A 248 11.61 36.76 4.73
CA GLU A 248 10.32 36.64 5.37
C GLU A 248 9.45 37.85 5.05
N GLU A 249 8.43 37.66 4.23
CA GLU A 249 7.35 38.63 4.13
C GLU A 249 6.61 38.65 5.48
N THR A 250 6.68 39.77 6.18
CA THR A 250 5.92 39.96 7.43
C THR A 250 4.44 39.87 7.12
N ASP A 251 3.73 38.91 7.72
CA ASP A 251 2.28 38.69 7.65
C ASP A 251 1.42 39.85 8.20
N VAL A 252 1.97 41.05 8.24
CA VAL A 252 1.24 42.23 8.65
C VAL A 252 0.87 42.99 7.38
N ASP A 253 -0.42 43.07 7.10
CA ASP A 253 -1.07 43.96 6.10
C ASP A 253 -0.72 45.42 6.36
N THR A 254 0.54 45.73 6.61
CA THR A 254 1.05 47.08 6.74
C THR A 254 1.57 47.47 5.36
N GLN A 255 0.72 48.15 4.59
CA GLN A 255 1.18 48.85 3.39
C GLN A 255 2.29 49.81 3.81
N VAL A 256 3.53 49.39 3.61
CA VAL A 256 4.68 50.30 3.75
C VAL A 256 4.62 51.24 2.54
N ASN A 257 4.08 52.42 2.74
CA ASN A 257 4.17 53.49 1.73
C ASN A 257 5.63 53.91 1.61
N VAL A 258 6.27 53.45 0.56
CA VAL A 258 7.63 53.89 0.21
C VAL A 258 7.50 55.23 -0.54
N ASP A 259 7.62 56.31 0.19
CA ASP A 259 7.43 57.68 -0.34
C ASP A 259 8.71 58.26 -0.96
N SER A 260 9.86 57.58 -0.86
CA SER A 260 11.12 58.11 -1.40
C SER A 260 12.06 56.95 -1.88
N PRO A 261 12.91 57.23 -2.91
CA PRO A 261 13.95 56.29 -3.37
C PRO A 261 14.92 55.86 -2.25
N ASP A 262 15.22 56.74 -1.31
CA ASP A 262 16.10 56.44 -0.17
C ASP A 262 15.51 55.45 0.82
N GLN A 263 14.17 55.43 0.95
CA GLN A 263 13.48 54.43 1.78
C GLN A 263 13.48 53.04 1.09
N LEU A 264 13.25 53.03 -0.22
CA LEU A 264 13.34 51.80 -1.01
C LEU A 264 14.74 51.18 -0.92
N GLN A 265 15.77 52.01 -1.05
CA GLN A 265 17.16 51.53 -0.95
C GLN A 265 17.45 50.91 0.43
N LYS A 266 17.00 51.54 1.51
CA LYS A 266 17.17 50.99 2.87
C LYS A 266 16.44 49.70 3.08
N PHE A 267 15.28 49.53 2.44
CA PHE A 267 14.51 48.29 2.51
C PHE A 267 15.27 47.13 1.81
N LEU A 268 15.73 47.39 0.59
CA LEU A 268 16.57 46.43 -0.17
C LEU A 268 17.89 46.11 0.56
N ASP A 269 18.54 47.08 1.17
CA ASP A 269 19.76 46.86 1.95
C ASP A 269 19.50 46.02 3.20
N GLN A 270 18.29 46.12 3.79
CA GLN A 270 17.89 45.33 4.94
C GLN A 270 17.56 43.87 4.53
N GLU A 271 16.87 43.70 3.42
CA GLU A 271 16.58 42.37 2.83
C GLU A 271 17.87 41.63 2.49
N GLU A 272 18.78 42.29 1.78
CA GLU A 272 20.11 41.73 1.47
C GLU A 272 20.87 41.34 2.75
N LYS A 273 20.78 42.15 3.79
CA LYS A 273 21.44 41.88 5.06
C LYS A 273 20.87 40.61 5.74
N GLN A 274 19.54 40.44 5.74
CA GLN A 274 18.90 39.25 6.31
C GLN A 274 19.33 37.95 5.60
N LEU A 275 19.33 37.98 4.26
CA LEU A 275 19.80 36.82 3.48
C LEU A 275 21.27 36.51 3.76
N ARG A 276 22.12 37.55 3.87
CA ARG A 276 23.53 37.36 4.25
C ARG A 276 23.69 36.78 5.64
N GLU A 277 22.87 37.20 6.62
CA GLU A 277 22.91 36.67 7.98
C GLU A 277 22.51 35.20 8.01
N LYS A 278 21.47 34.77 7.26
CA LYS A 278 21.10 33.37 7.10
C LYS A 278 22.23 32.56 6.46
N VAL A 279 22.81 33.02 5.37
CA VAL A 279 23.93 32.30 4.72
C VAL A 279 25.15 32.30 5.62
N GLN A 280 25.44 33.37 6.37
CA GLN A 280 26.57 33.40 7.27
C GLN A 280 26.43 32.39 8.43
N ALA A 281 25.21 32.15 8.93
CA ALA A 281 24.96 31.13 9.94
C ALA A 281 25.29 29.74 9.40
N ILE A 282 24.96 29.44 8.14
CA ILE A 282 25.32 28.18 7.47
C ILE A 282 26.86 28.05 7.31
N VAL A 283 27.53 29.12 6.93
CA VAL A 283 29.01 29.14 6.83
C VAL A 283 29.67 28.96 8.19
N ASP A 284 29.15 29.66 9.22
CA ASP A 284 29.74 29.67 10.56
C ASP A 284 29.62 28.30 11.24
N VAL A 285 28.58 27.51 10.93
CA VAL A 285 28.42 26.13 11.44
C VAL A 285 29.32 25.15 10.70
N GLY A 286 29.85 25.53 9.53
CA GLY A 286 30.78 24.71 8.75
C GLY A 286 30.13 23.73 7.78
N ALA A 287 28.86 23.96 7.37
CA ALA A 287 28.19 23.09 6.40
C ALA A 287 28.83 23.20 5.01
N ASP A 288 29.13 22.06 4.41
CA ASP A 288 29.61 21.93 3.02
C ASP A 288 28.47 21.74 2.03
N VAL A 289 27.39 21.08 2.47
CA VAL A 289 26.22 20.74 1.65
C VAL A 289 24.94 21.09 2.40
N VAL A 290 23.98 21.68 1.68
CA VAL A 290 22.67 22.05 2.21
C VAL A 290 21.56 21.43 1.36
N PHE A 291 20.76 20.55 1.93
CA PHE A 291 19.50 20.10 1.36
C PHE A 291 18.34 20.85 2.00
N CYS A 292 17.65 21.66 1.21
CA CYS A 292 16.55 22.50 1.67
C CYS A 292 15.22 22.01 1.10
N GLN A 293 14.24 21.72 1.97
CA GLN A 293 12.89 21.34 1.58
C GLN A 293 12.14 22.48 0.88
N LYS A 294 12.45 23.73 1.25
CA LYS A 294 11.78 24.94 0.73
C LYS A 294 12.64 25.68 -0.31
N GLY A 295 12.25 26.91 -0.61
CA GLY A 295 12.95 27.76 -1.57
C GLY A 295 14.25 28.32 -1.04
N ILE A 296 15.16 28.66 -1.96
CA ILE A 296 16.38 29.42 -1.70
C ILE A 296 16.39 30.63 -2.64
N ASP A 297 16.44 31.84 -2.10
CA ASP A 297 16.49 33.10 -2.87
C ASP A 297 17.72 33.14 -3.78
N ASP A 298 17.60 33.77 -4.97
CA ASP A 298 18.67 33.82 -5.96
C ASP A 298 19.94 34.49 -5.43
N MET A 299 19.83 35.50 -4.53
CA MET A 299 20.98 36.11 -3.90
C MET A 299 21.65 35.19 -2.88
N ALA A 300 20.86 34.41 -2.12
CA ALA A 300 21.37 33.41 -1.20
C ALA A 300 22.10 32.30 -1.95
N GLN A 301 21.55 31.81 -3.09
CA GLN A 301 22.21 30.83 -3.98
C GLN A 301 23.60 31.34 -4.42
N HIS A 302 23.69 32.61 -4.83
CA HIS A 302 24.95 33.19 -5.24
C HIS A 302 25.97 33.29 -4.09
N TYR A 303 25.51 33.63 -2.88
CA TYR A 303 26.38 33.68 -1.70
C TYR A 303 26.88 32.29 -1.29
N LEU A 304 26.00 31.28 -1.26
CA LEU A 304 26.39 29.91 -0.98
C LEU A 304 27.41 29.37 -2.00
N ALA A 305 27.17 29.62 -3.29
CA ALA A 305 28.11 29.23 -4.37
C ALA A 305 29.47 29.90 -4.22
N LYS A 306 29.51 31.19 -3.78
CA LYS A 306 30.76 31.93 -3.57
C LYS A 306 31.58 31.39 -2.39
N GLU A 307 30.91 30.91 -1.34
CA GLU A 307 31.56 30.29 -0.19
C GLU A 307 31.91 28.80 -0.46
N GLY A 308 31.55 28.24 -1.63
CA GLY A 308 31.87 26.88 -2.04
C GLY A 308 30.92 25.84 -1.45
N ILE A 309 29.75 26.24 -0.99
CA ILE A 309 28.72 25.35 -0.41
C ILE A 309 27.83 24.85 -1.53
N LEU A 310 27.63 23.53 -1.60
CA LEU A 310 26.62 22.91 -2.46
C LEU A 310 25.24 23.10 -1.81
N ALA A 311 24.25 23.57 -2.58
CA ALA A 311 22.89 23.71 -2.08
C ALA A 311 21.87 23.16 -3.09
N VAL A 312 20.90 22.45 -2.55
CA VAL A 312 19.74 21.88 -3.25
C VAL A 312 18.47 22.45 -2.64
N ARG A 313 17.52 22.90 -3.47
CA ARG A 313 16.24 23.46 -3.02
C ARG A 313 15.07 22.56 -3.39
N ARG A 314 13.95 22.72 -2.67
CA ARG A 314 12.69 22.01 -2.93
C ARG A 314 12.86 20.49 -2.95
N ALA A 315 13.74 19.95 -2.09
CA ALA A 315 13.79 18.52 -1.83
C ALA A 315 12.44 18.07 -1.26
N LYS A 316 11.99 16.87 -1.63
CA LYS A 316 10.73 16.33 -1.09
C LYS A 316 10.88 16.16 0.43
N LYS A 317 9.77 16.21 1.16
CA LYS A 317 9.80 15.98 2.61
C LYS A 317 10.29 14.57 2.97
N SER A 318 9.93 13.58 2.14
CA SER A 318 10.42 12.21 2.22
C SER A 318 11.94 12.14 2.11
N ASP A 319 12.53 12.83 1.08
CA ASP A 319 13.97 12.83 0.84
C ASP A 319 14.73 13.42 2.03
N ILE A 320 14.23 14.52 2.61
CA ILE A 320 14.83 15.12 3.81
C ILE A 320 14.74 14.18 5.02
N GLY A 321 13.61 13.49 5.18
CA GLY A 321 13.43 12.47 6.23
C GLY A 321 14.41 11.32 6.08
N PHE A 322 14.56 10.80 4.87
CA PHE A 322 15.46 9.70 4.57
C PHE A 322 16.94 10.12 4.68
N LEU A 323 17.31 11.29 4.17
CA LEU A 323 18.66 11.85 4.34
C LEU A 323 19.04 11.98 5.81
N ARG A 324 18.10 12.39 6.67
CA ARG A 324 18.34 12.47 8.14
C ARG A 324 18.87 11.14 8.68
N ASP A 325 18.23 10.04 8.29
CA ASP A 325 18.57 8.70 8.80
C ASP A 325 19.86 8.16 8.13
N VAL A 326 20.08 8.51 6.85
CA VAL A 326 21.30 8.15 6.11
C VAL A 326 22.54 8.85 6.64
N VAL A 327 22.48 10.16 6.94
CA VAL A 327 23.68 10.93 7.32
C VAL A 327 23.76 11.26 8.81
N GLY A 328 22.76 10.87 9.61
CA GLY A 328 22.69 11.14 11.04
C GLY A 328 22.50 12.62 11.38
N ALA A 329 21.84 13.40 10.50
CA ALA A 329 21.60 14.83 10.70
C ALA A 329 20.32 15.13 11.48
N THR A 330 20.20 16.35 12.02
CA THR A 330 18.94 16.90 12.52
C THR A 330 18.31 17.81 11.47
N VAL A 331 17.01 17.68 11.21
CA VAL A 331 16.29 18.63 10.33
C VAL A 331 16.05 19.94 11.06
N VAL A 332 16.63 21.04 10.58
CA VAL A 332 16.63 22.34 11.22
C VAL A 332 15.51 23.22 10.64
N SER A 333 14.65 23.75 11.53
CA SER A 333 13.51 24.63 11.17
C SER A 333 13.80 26.13 11.36
N ASP A 334 14.99 26.49 11.88
CA ASP A 334 15.45 27.89 12.07
C ASP A 334 16.95 27.96 11.85
N VAL A 335 17.35 28.47 10.70
CA VAL A 335 18.77 28.61 10.30
C VAL A 335 19.60 29.41 11.32
N ALA A 336 18.98 30.37 12.02
CA ALA A 336 19.68 31.19 13.00
C ALA A 336 20.06 30.43 14.27
N SER A 337 19.44 29.26 14.51
CA SER A 337 19.67 28.43 15.70
C SER A 337 20.57 27.20 15.44
N VAL A 338 21.01 27.01 14.20
CA VAL A 338 21.80 25.84 13.77
C VAL A 338 23.12 25.72 14.54
N THR A 339 23.51 24.49 14.88
CA THR A 339 24.76 24.16 15.57
C THR A 339 25.49 23.01 14.87
N GLU A 340 26.78 22.83 15.17
CA GLU A 340 27.56 21.70 14.64
C GLU A 340 26.95 20.32 14.96
N ALA A 341 26.19 20.20 16.04
CA ALA A 341 25.52 18.95 16.43
C ALA A 341 24.30 18.60 15.55
N ASP A 342 23.83 19.53 14.73
CA ASP A 342 22.72 19.32 13.80
C ASP A 342 23.19 18.81 12.44
N LEU A 343 24.52 18.86 12.18
CA LEU A 343 25.09 18.40 10.92
C LEU A 343 25.19 16.89 10.87
N GLY A 344 24.87 16.34 9.70
CA GLY A 344 25.19 14.97 9.35
C GLY A 344 26.53 14.87 8.61
N HIS A 345 27.05 13.65 8.50
CA HIS A 345 28.37 13.41 7.90
C HIS A 345 28.28 12.35 6.81
N GLY A 346 28.89 12.64 5.64
CA GLY A 346 28.83 11.69 4.52
C GLY A 346 29.67 12.12 3.32
N SER A 347 29.62 11.30 2.28
CA SER A 347 30.07 11.70 0.94
C SER A 347 28.86 12.17 0.12
N VAL A 348 29.08 13.15 -0.76
CA VAL A 348 28.07 13.64 -1.68
C VAL A 348 28.68 13.74 -3.06
N ARG A 349 28.08 13.11 -4.06
CA ARG A 349 28.53 13.15 -5.45
C ARG A 349 27.34 13.36 -6.38
N ARG A 350 27.44 14.31 -7.28
CA ARG A 350 26.50 14.45 -8.42
C ARG A 350 27.05 13.73 -9.62
N ASP A 351 26.31 12.77 -10.14
CA ASP A 351 26.61 12.17 -11.43
C ASP A 351 26.13 13.09 -12.56
N ALA A 352 27.00 13.34 -13.54
CA ALA A 352 26.70 14.26 -14.63
C ALA A 352 25.85 13.63 -15.75
N ASP A 353 25.88 12.30 -15.86
CA ASP A 353 25.15 11.56 -16.89
C ASP A 353 23.73 11.25 -16.42
N ASP A 354 23.54 10.96 -15.12
CA ASP A 354 22.26 10.65 -14.49
C ASP A 354 21.54 11.90 -13.93
N GLU A 355 22.31 12.99 -13.72
CA GLU A 355 21.85 14.22 -13.07
C GLU A 355 21.35 14.03 -11.62
N LEU A 356 21.70 12.89 -10.99
CA LEU A 356 21.33 12.51 -9.62
C LEU A 356 22.43 12.84 -8.62
N PHE A 357 22.05 13.15 -7.39
CA PHE A 357 22.96 13.18 -6.24
C PHE A 357 22.97 11.83 -5.54
N TYR A 358 24.15 11.32 -5.28
CA TYR A 358 24.42 10.15 -4.46
C TYR A 358 24.99 10.60 -3.13
N VAL A 359 24.35 10.22 -2.03
CA VAL A 359 24.72 10.61 -0.67
C VAL A 359 24.94 9.35 0.17
N GLU A 360 26.17 9.11 0.61
CA GLU A 360 26.50 7.99 1.49
C GLU A 360 26.84 8.52 2.88
N GLY A 361 26.19 8.01 3.90
CA GLY A 361 26.44 8.39 5.28
C GLY A 361 27.72 7.76 5.83
N HIS A 362 28.42 8.49 6.72
CA HIS A 362 29.60 8.02 7.40
C HIS A 362 29.32 7.85 8.90
N GLY A 363 29.47 6.62 9.44
CA GLY A 363 29.33 6.33 10.86
C GLY A 363 28.48 5.08 11.14
N ASP A 364 28.51 4.63 12.39
CA ASP A 364 27.80 3.43 12.83
C ASP A 364 26.28 3.63 12.93
N GLU A 365 25.81 4.88 12.85
CA GLU A 365 24.37 5.26 12.89
C GLU A 365 23.83 5.62 11.50
N ALA A 366 24.65 5.51 10.46
CA ALA A 366 24.25 5.78 9.09
C ALA A 366 23.55 4.54 8.51
N HIS A 367 22.22 4.57 8.45
CA HIS A 367 21.41 3.47 7.94
C HIS A 367 20.53 3.97 6.83
N GLY A 368 20.51 3.26 5.72
CA GLY A 368 19.61 3.50 4.62
C GLY A 368 20.16 2.99 3.31
N VAL A 369 19.28 2.44 2.49
CA VAL A 369 19.59 1.97 1.14
C VAL A 369 18.59 2.54 0.16
N THR A 370 19.03 2.82 -1.06
CA THR A 370 18.15 3.25 -2.15
C THR A 370 18.19 2.22 -3.26
N LEU A 371 17.01 1.75 -3.62
CA LEU A 371 16.79 0.93 -4.80
C LEU A 371 16.52 1.87 -5.99
N LEU A 372 17.52 2.04 -6.85
CA LEU A 372 17.40 2.87 -8.05
C LEU A 372 16.87 2.03 -9.19
N LEU A 373 15.59 2.21 -9.52
CA LEU A 373 14.90 1.51 -10.58
C LEU A 373 14.98 2.30 -11.89
N ARG A 374 15.35 1.62 -12.97
CA ARG A 374 15.48 2.21 -14.29
C ARG A 374 14.56 1.53 -15.31
N GLY A 375 14.05 2.31 -16.25
CA GLY A 375 13.20 1.80 -17.32
C GLY A 375 13.20 2.71 -18.54
N SER A 376 12.82 2.15 -19.69
CA SER A 376 12.86 2.87 -20.97
C SER A 376 11.82 3.99 -21.10
N THR A 377 10.70 3.88 -20.40
CA THR A 377 9.59 4.85 -20.39
C THR A 377 8.99 4.96 -19.00
N GLU A 378 8.27 6.06 -18.72
CA GLU A 378 7.57 6.30 -17.45
C GLU A 378 6.65 5.13 -17.09
N HIS A 379 5.79 4.68 -18.00
CA HIS A 379 4.89 3.54 -17.73
C HIS A 379 5.62 2.24 -17.37
N VAL A 380 6.79 1.98 -17.99
CA VAL A 380 7.59 0.80 -17.66
C VAL A 380 8.18 0.93 -16.25
N VAL A 381 8.66 2.12 -15.91
CA VAL A 381 9.22 2.40 -14.58
C VAL A 381 8.15 2.28 -13.50
N ASP A 382 6.99 2.89 -13.69
CA ASP A 382 5.86 2.85 -12.76
C ASP A 382 5.38 1.39 -12.49
N GLU A 383 5.43 0.56 -13.52
CA GLU A 383 5.05 -0.86 -13.39
C GLU A 383 6.13 -1.68 -12.67
N ILE A 384 7.41 -1.37 -12.92
CA ILE A 384 8.53 -2.00 -12.21
C ILE A 384 8.50 -1.57 -10.73
N GLU A 385 8.29 -0.30 -10.46
CA GLU A 385 8.20 0.26 -9.11
C GLU A 385 7.13 -0.47 -8.29
N ARG A 386 5.89 -0.55 -8.79
CA ARG A 386 4.80 -1.29 -8.14
C ARG A 386 5.14 -2.76 -7.90
N GLY A 387 5.71 -3.44 -8.91
CA GLY A 387 6.09 -4.84 -8.76
C GLY A 387 7.20 -5.07 -7.75
N VAL A 388 8.11 -4.11 -7.60
CA VAL A 388 9.19 -4.14 -6.62
C VAL A 388 8.66 -3.79 -5.21
N GLU A 389 7.78 -2.80 -5.08
CA GLU A 389 7.10 -2.47 -3.81
C GLU A 389 6.38 -3.69 -3.25
N ASP A 390 5.52 -4.32 -4.06
CA ASP A 390 4.83 -5.56 -3.67
C ASP A 390 5.82 -6.67 -3.26
N ALA A 391 6.93 -6.82 -4.02
CA ALA A 391 7.91 -7.85 -3.70
C ALA A 391 8.69 -7.54 -2.41
N LEU A 392 8.97 -6.26 -2.12
CA LEU A 392 9.58 -5.84 -0.85
C LEU A 392 8.67 -6.17 0.34
N ASP A 393 7.38 -5.87 0.25
CA ASP A 393 6.41 -6.16 1.30
C ASP A 393 6.27 -7.67 1.53
N VAL A 394 6.19 -8.45 0.44
CA VAL A 394 6.11 -9.91 0.49
C VAL A 394 7.36 -10.54 1.12
N VAL A 395 8.56 -10.11 0.72
CA VAL A 395 9.82 -10.64 1.27
C VAL A 395 10.01 -10.18 2.71
N SER A 396 9.68 -8.93 3.03
CA SER A 396 9.71 -8.39 4.39
C SER A 396 8.81 -9.17 5.34
N THR A 397 7.56 -9.41 4.92
CA THR A 397 6.60 -10.24 5.65
C THR A 397 7.11 -11.68 5.82
N THR A 398 7.72 -12.24 4.77
CA THR A 398 8.30 -13.59 4.82
C THR A 398 9.43 -13.69 5.83
N VAL A 399 10.35 -12.72 5.86
CA VAL A 399 11.47 -12.67 6.82
C VAL A 399 10.97 -12.49 8.24
N SER A 400 9.97 -11.64 8.45
CA SER A 400 9.40 -11.35 9.77
C SER A 400 8.59 -12.53 10.33
N ASP A 401 7.81 -13.23 9.48
CA ASP A 401 7.04 -14.43 9.86
C ASP A 401 7.90 -15.70 9.94
N GLY A 402 8.94 -15.79 9.12
CA GLY A 402 9.88 -16.91 9.09
C GLY A 402 9.32 -18.19 8.48
N ARG A 403 8.21 -18.16 7.69
CA ARG A 403 7.53 -19.32 7.12
C ARG A 403 7.09 -19.10 5.67
N VAL A 404 7.25 -20.13 4.87
CA VAL A 404 6.83 -20.16 3.46
C VAL A 404 6.02 -21.41 3.16
N VAL A 405 5.21 -21.34 2.10
CA VAL A 405 4.39 -22.47 1.60
C VAL A 405 4.53 -22.59 0.08
N SER A 406 4.13 -23.74 -0.45
CA SER A 406 4.09 -23.97 -1.90
C SER A 406 2.93 -23.22 -2.54
N GLY A 407 3.23 -22.49 -3.63
CA GLY A 407 2.24 -21.79 -4.44
C GLY A 407 1.57 -22.66 -5.50
N GLY A 408 0.96 -22.01 -6.51
CA GLY A 408 0.28 -22.71 -7.58
C GLY A 408 -1.00 -23.45 -7.14
N GLY A 409 -1.60 -23.04 -6.03
CA GLY A 409 -2.80 -23.67 -5.47
C GLY A 409 -2.52 -24.91 -4.61
N ALA A 410 -1.24 -25.26 -4.36
CA ALA A 410 -0.86 -26.41 -3.55
C ALA A 410 -1.39 -26.32 -2.11
N ILE A 411 -1.12 -25.18 -1.44
CA ILE A 411 -1.55 -24.97 -0.06
C ILE A 411 -3.08 -25.01 0.07
N GLU A 412 -3.80 -24.46 -0.89
CA GLU A 412 -5.26 -24.42 -0.88
C GLU A 412 -5.86 -25.83 -0.99
N VAL A 413 -5.29 -26.70 -1.82
CA VAL A 413 -5.73 -28.10 -1.93
C VAL A 413 -5.43 -28.88 -0.66
N GLU A 414 -4.25 -28.66 -0.06
CA GLU A 414 -3.88 -29.33 1.19
C GLU A 414 -4.77 -28.89 2.37
N VAL A 415 -5.03 -27.59 2.49
CA VAL A 415 -5.98 -27.02 3.47
C VAL A 415 -7.36 -27.63 3.28
N ALA A 416 -7.87 -27.66 2.04
CA ALA A 416 -9.17 -28.25 1.74
C ALA A 416 -9.25 -29.74 2.11
N ARG A 417 -8.18 -30.51 1.85
CA ARG A 417 -8.08 -31.93 2.24
C ARG A 417 -8.16 -32.12 3.75
N LYS A 418 -7.40 -31.32 4.52
CA LYS A 418 -7.42 -31.35 5.99
C LYS A 418 -8.78 -30.92 6.54
N LEU A 419 -9.40 -29.86 5.99
CA LEU A 419 -10.73 -29.41 6.38
C LEU A 419 -11.81 -30.49 6.16
N ARG A 420 -11.78 -31.25 5.06
CA ARG A 420 -12.70 -32.37 4.84
C ARG A 420 -12.50 -33.50 5.85
N THR A 421 -11.26 -33.71 6.27
CA THR A 421 -10.97 -34.67 7.36
C THR A 421 -11.49 -34.17 8.69
N TYR A 422 -11.26 -32.88 9.00
CA TYR A 422 -11.75 -32.22 10.21
C TYR A 422 -13.28 -32.19 10.28
N ALA A 423 -13.96 -31.92 9.17
CA ALA A 423 -15.43 -31.89 9.09
C ALA A 423 -16.09 -33.17 9.66
N ASN A 424 -15.46 -34.33 9.51
CA ASN A 424 -15.94 -35.57 10.08
C ASN A 424 -15.92 -35.59 11.63
N THR A 425 -15.20 -34.69 12.26
CA THR A 425 -15.14 -34.55 13.73
C THR A 425 -16.14 -33.52 14.26
N VAL A 426 -16.63 -32.65 13.37
CA VAL A 426 -17.60 -31.59 13.72
C VAL A 426 -19.00 -32.17 13.74
N SER A 427 -19.75 -31.89 14.81
CA SER A 427 -21.13 -32.35 14.94
C SER A 427 -22.13 -31.25 14.54
N GLY A 428 -23.28 -31.69 14.01
CA GLY A 428 -24.35 -30.74 13.70
C GLY A 428 -24.30 -30.21 12.26
N ARG A 429 -24.98 -29.09 12.04
CA ARG A 429 -25.04 -28.45 10.71
C ARG A 429 -23.77 -27.67 10.37
N GLU A 430 -22.96 -27.36 11.37
CA GLU A 430 -21.66 -26.74 11.26
C GLU A 430 -20.69 -27.56 10.39
N GLN A 431 -20.82 -28.91 10.42
CA GLN A 431 -20.07 -29.79 9.54
C GLN A 431 -20.21 -29.41 8.06
N LEU A 432 -21.46 -29.16 7.61
CA LEU A 432 -21.74 -28.79 6.22
C LEU A 432 -21.09 -27.44 5.85
N ALA A 433 -21.01 -26.51 6.79
CA ALA A 433 -20.33 -25.25 6.55
C ALA A 433 -18.80 -25.43 6.46
N VAL A 434 -18.20 -26.33 7.25
CA VAL A 434 -16.77 -26.67 7.12
C VAL A 434 -16.47 -27.31 5.77
N GLU A 435 -17.33 -28.21 5.27
CA GLU A 435 -17.22 -28.78 3.93
C GLU A 435 -17.34 -27.72 2.83
N ALA A 436 -18.31 -26.79 2.97
CA ALA A 436 -18.50 -25.69 2.07
C ALA A 436 -17.31 -24.70 2.05
N PHE A 437 -16.64 -24.53 3.19
CA PHE A 437 -15.41 -23.76 3.30
C PHE A 437 -14.26 -24.42 2.53
N ALA A 438 -14.09 -25.74 2.67
CA ALA A 438 -13.09 -26.48 1.93
C ALA A 438 -13.29 -26.37 0.40
N ASP A 439 -14.56 -26.39 -0.05
CA ASP A 439 -14.88 -26.20 -1.47
C ASP A 439 -14.61 -24.74 -1.94
N ALA A 440 -14.76 -23.75 -1.06
CA ALA A 440 -14.45 -22.37 -1.36
C ALA A 440 -12.94 -22.12 -1.51
N VAL A 441 -12.10 -22.71 -0.66
CA VAL A 441 -10.65 -22.57 -0.74
C VAL A 441 -10.11 -23.17 -2.06
N GLU A 442 -10.66 -24.25 -2.55
CA GLU A 442 -10.30 -24.85 -3.84
C GLU A 442 -10.71 -24.00 -5.06
N LEU A 443 -11.36 -22.86 -4.84
CA LEU A 443 -11.58 -21.89 -5.92
C LEU A 443 -10.25 -21.44 -6.53
N VAL A 444 -9.23 -21.21 -5.70
CA VAL A 444 -7.93 -20.67 -6.14
C VAL A 444 -7.29 -21.55 -7.22
N PRO A 445 -7.00 -22.85 -7.00
CA PRO A 445 -6.44 -23.68 -8.07
C PRO A 445 -7.36 -23.82 -9.28
N ARG A 446 -8.70 -23.80 -9.10
CA ARG A 446 -9.64 -23.81 -10.22
C ARG A 446 -9.55 -22.55 -11.09
N VAL A 447 -9.37 -21.39 -10.47
CA VAL A 447 -9.22 -20.12 -11.18
C VAL A 447 -7.87 -20.05 -11.89
N LEU A 448 -6.79 -20.45 -11.23
CA LEU A 448 -5.47 -20.55 -11.85
C LEU A 448 -5.49 -21.42 -13.12
N ALA A 449 -6.10 -22.61 -13.04
CA ALA A 449 -6.27 -23.50 -14.19
C ALA A 449 -7.12 -22.84 -15.30
N GLY A 450 -8.24 -22.23 -14.95
CA GLY A 450 -9.12 -21.55 -15.91
C GLY A 450 -8.45 -20.38 -16.62
N ASN A 451 -7.73 -19.51 -15.89
CA ASN A 451 -6.97 -18.39 -16.43
C ASN A 451 -5.82 -18.88 -17.35
N ALA A 452 -5.23 -20.04 -17.04
CA ALA A 452 -4.24 -20.70 -17.89
C ALA A 452 -4.85 -21.42 -19.13
N GLY A 453 -6.18 -21.44 -19.28
CA GLY A 453 -6.88 -22.11 -20.38
C GLY A 453 -6.96 -23.62 -20.25
N LEU A 454 -6.76 -24.15 -19.05
CA LEU A 454 -6.86 -25.57 -18.71
C LEU A 454 -8.29 -25.94 -18.26
N ASP A 455 -8.62 -27.23 -18.25
CA ASP A 455 -9.84 -27.72 -17.64
C ASP A 455 -9.73 -27.68 -16.11
N SER A 456 -10.44 -26.76 -15.48
CA SER A 456 -10.37 -26.53 -14.03
C SER A 456 -10.80 -27.73 -13.20
N ILE A 457 -11.67 -28.61 -13.74
CA ILE A 457 -12.15 -29.80 -13.02
C ILE A 457 -11.09 -30.88 -13.10
N ASP A 458 -10.57 -31.17 -14.30
CA ASP A 458 -9.55 -32.21 -14.50
C ASP A 458 -8.29 -31.86 -13.72
N THR A 459 -7.83 -30.59 -13.76
CA THR A 459 -6.68 -30.10 -12.99
C THR A 459 -6.89 -30.26 -11.48
N LEU A 460 -8.06 -29.89 -10.95
CA LEU A 460 -8.36 -30.06 -9.52
C LEU A 460 -8.36 -31.52 -9.10
N VAL A 461 -8.87 -32.44 -9.95
CA VAL A 461 -8.85 -33.86 -9.67
C VAL A 461 -7.42 -34.39 -9.61
N GLU A 462 -6.55 -33.97 -10.51
CA GLU A 462 -5.14 -34.33 -10.53
C GLU A 462 -4.39 -33.80 -9.29
N LEU A 463 -4.61 -32.56 -8.90
CA LEU A 463 -4.07 -31.99 -7.67
C LEU A 463 -4.51 -32.78 -6.44
N ARG A 464 -5.80 -33.06 -6.30
CA ARG A 464 -6.33 -33.84 -5.19
C ARG A 464 -5.71 -35.26 -5.14
N GLU A 465 -5.51 -35.88 -6.30
CA GLU A 465 -4.87 -37.21 -6.39
C GLU A 465 -3.41 -37.16 -5.89
N ALA A 466 -2.65 -36.11 -6.27
CA ALA A 466 -1.27 -35.93 -5.82
C ALA A 466 -1.20 -35.75 -4.29
N HIS A 467 -2.06 -34.91 -3.71
CA HIS A 467 -2.13 -34.68 -2.26
C HIS A 467 -2.57 -35.93 -1.47
N GLU A 468 -3.52 -36.68 -1.97
CA GLU A 468 -3.92 -37.96 -1.34
C GLU A 468 -2.79 -39.01 -1.41
N ASN A 469 -1.91 -38.93 -2.40
CA ASN A 469 -0.72 -39.77 -2.51
C ASN A 469 0.45 -39.30 -1.62
N GLY A 470 0.29 -38.18 -0.90
CA GLY A 470 1.22 -37.70 0.10
C GLY A 470 2.17 -36.57 -0.39
N ASP A 471 1.96 -36.03 -1.58
CA ASP A 471 2.70 -34.86 -2.06
C ASP A 471 1.96 -33.54 -1.65
N ALA A 472 2.29 -33.03 -0.46
CA ALA A 472 1.68 -31.83 0.07
C ALA A 472 2.10 -30.54 -0.66
N HIS A 473 3.14 -30.61 -1.51
CA HIS A 473 3.67 -29.49 -2.28
C HIS A 473 3.24 -29.53 -3.76
N ALA A 474 2.35 -30.45 -4.14
CA ALA A 474 1.84 -30.56 -5.50
C ALA A 474 0.95 -29.35 -5.84
N GLY A 475 1.39 -28.54 -6.78
CA GLY A 475 0.68 -27.36 -7.28
C GLY A 475 0.64 -27.34 -8.81
N LEU A 476 -0.12 -26.40 -9.35
CA LEU A 476 -0.20 -26.17 -10.79
C LEU A 476 0.91 -25.25 -11.26
N ASN A 477 1.78 -25.72 -12.13
CA ASN A 477 2.64 -24.85 -12.91
C ASN A 477 1.90 -24.41 -14.19
N VAL A 478 1.44 -23.16 -14.21
CA VAL A 478 0.64 -22.61 -15.32
C VAL A 478 1.44 -22.37 -16.60
N PHE A 479 2.78 -22.46 -16.56
CA PHE A 479 3.64 -22.31 -17.73
C PHE A 479 3.88 -23.64 -18.42
N THR A 480 4.08 -24.73 -17.66
CA THR A 480 4.21 -26.09 -18.21
C THR A 480 2.86 -26.77 -18.39
N SER A 481 1.83 -26.29 -17.69
CA SER A 481 0.48 -26.89 -17.61
C SER A 481 0.46 -28.25 -16.91
N ASP A 482 1.44 -28.53 -16.05
CA ASP A 482 1.58 -29.76 -15.31
C ASP A 482 1.32 -29.55 -13.81
N VAL A 483 0.84 -30.60 -13.14
CA VAL A 483 0.83 -30.69 -11.68
C VAL A 483 2.17 -31.25 -11.22
N GLU A 484 2.91 -30.49 -10.43
CA GLU A 484 4.25 -30.84 -9.97
C GLU A 484 4.53 -30.31 -8.56
N ASN A 485 5.66 -30.70 -7.98
CA ASN A 485 6.11 -30.13 -6.70
C ASN A 485 6.56 -28.68 -6.91
N THR A 486 5.68 -27.74 -6.59
CA THR A 486 5.89 -26.30 -6.83
C THR A 486 6.92 -25.69 -5.88
N PHE A 487 7.17 -26.30 -4.72
CA PHE A 487 8.25 -25.89 -3.84
C PHE A 487 9.64 -26.14 -4.48
N GLU A 488 9.84 -27.31 -5.07
CA GLU A 488 11.10 -27.64 -5.75
C GLU A 488 11.30 -26.80 -7.00
N THR A 489 10.23 -26.48 -7.74
CA THR A 489 10.30 -25.65 -8.96
C THR A 489 10.36 -24.16 -8.67
N GLY A 490 10.24 -23.75 -7.40
CA GLY A 490 10.48 -22.39 -6.95
C GLY A 490 9.24 -21.50 -6.95
N VAL A 491 8.04 -22.05 -7.03
CA VAL A 491 6.80 -21.29 -6.83
C VAL A 491 6.45 -21.33 -5.34
N VAL A 492 6.90 -20.30 -4.61
CA VAL A 492 6.85 -20.24 -3.14
C VAL A 492 6.20 -18.94 -2.72
N GLU A 493 5.33 -18.98 -1.72
CA GLU A 493 4.56 -17.86 -1.21
C GLU A 493 4.68 -17.74 0.32
N PRO A 494 4.49 -16.55 0.93
CA PRO A 494 4.49 -16.41 2.38
C PRO A 494 3.34 -17.21 3.02
N ALA A 495 3.60 -17.90 4.12
CA ALA A 495 2.54 -18.56 4.89
C ALA A 495 1.56 -17.56 5.48
N HIS A 496 2.08 -16.41 5.99
CA HIS A 496 1.29 -15.34 6.58
C HIS A 496 0.23 -14.80 5.62
N SER A 497 0.58 -14.52 4.35
CA SER A 497 -0.37 -14.01 3.34
C SER A 497 -1.54 -14.97 3.11
N LYS A 498 -1.30 -16.28 3.16
CA LYS A 498 -2.35 -17.31 3.04
C LYS A 498 -3.24 -17.38 4.28
N GLU A 499 -2.65 -17.33 5.47
CA GLU A 499 -3.40 -17.31 6.72
C GLU A 499 -4.27 -16.06 6.82
N GLN A 500 -3.74 -14.91 6.43
CA GLN A 500 -4.45 -13.65 6.44
C GLN A 500 -5.60 -13.66 5.43
N ALA A 501 -5.38 -14.10 4.19
CA ALA A 501 -6.42 -14.19 3.17
C ALA A 501 -7.61 -15.08 3.61
N LEU A 502 -7.33 -16.21 4.27
CA LEU A 502 -8.37 -17.09 4.83
C LEU A 502 -9.13 -16.42 5.99
N SER A 503 -8.43 -15.64 6.83
CA SER A 503 -9.03 -14.92 7.96
C SER A 503 -9.92 -13.79 7.47
N SER A 504 -9.40 -12.88 6.64
CA SER A 504 -10.10 -11.71 6.10
C SER A 504 -11.33 -12.12 5.28
N ALA A 505 -11.18 -13.13 4.40
CA ALA A 505 -12.32 -13.68 3.66
C ALA A 505 -13.42 -14.24 4.57
N THR A 506 -13.03 -14.91 5.66
CA THR A 506 -13.98 -15.48 6.63
C THR A 506 -14.70 -14.38 7.41
N GLU A 507 -13.99 -13.35 7.83
CA GLU A 507 -14.55 -12.23 8.57
C GLU A 507 -15.58 -11.48 7.74
N ALA A 508 -15.25 -11.16 6.49
CA ALA A 508 -16.17 -10.52 5.56
C ALA A 508 -17.43 -11.37 5.30
N ALA A 509 -17.25 -12.65 4.96
CA ALA A 509 -18.39 -13.53 4.74
C ALA A 509 -19.30 -13.62 5.97
N ASN A 510 -18.71 -13.71 7.16
CA ASN A 510 -19.46 -13.76 8.42
C ASN A 510 -20.17 -12.44 8.73
N LEU A 511 -19.59 -11.29 8.41
CA LEU A 511 -20.22 -9.99 8.58
C LEU A 511 -21.44 -9.85 7.66
N VAL A 512 -21.29 -10.19 6.38
CA VAL A 512 -22.39 -10.16 5.40
C VAL A 512 -23.54 -11.09 5.84
N LEU A 513 -23.23 -12.31 6.30
CA LEU A 513 -24.23 -13.28 6.75
C LEU A 513 -24.97 -12.88 8.03
N LYS A 514 -24.44 -11.95 8.83
CA LYS A 514 -25.11 -11.42 10.04
C LYS A 514 -26.17 -10.39 9.72
N ILE A 515 -26.18 -9.81 8.52
CA ILE A 515 -27.11 -8.76 8.15
C ILE A 515 -28.43 -9.40 7.70
N ASP A 516 -29.51 -9.19 8.49
CA ASP A 516 -30.85 -9.69 8.21
C ASP A 516 -31.86 -8.57 7.88
N ASP A 517 -31.44 -7.31 7.92
CA ASP A 517 -32.32 -6.17 7.70
C ASP A 517 -31.54 -4.97 7.13
N ILE A 518 -31.98 -4.45 6.00
CA ILE A 518 -31.42 -3.26 5.37
C ILE A 518 -32.43 -2.12 5.53
N ILE A 519 -32.02 -1.05 6.21
CA ILE A 519 -32.81 0.13 6.46
C ILE A 519 -32.13 1.33 5.80
N ALA A 520 -32.62 1.76 4.64
CA ALA A 520 -32.18 3.00 4.02
C ALA A 520 -32.87 4.19 4.69
N ALA A 521 -32.12 5.14 5.26
CA ALA A 521 -32.62 6.38 5.81
C ALA A 521 -31.93 7.55 5.11
N ASP A 522 -32.70 8.45 4.52
CA ASP A 522 -32.20 9.62 3.77
C ASP A 522 -31.44 10.65 4.64
N GLU A 523 -31.54 10.58 5.98
CA GLU A 523 -30.72 11.36 6.93
C GLU A 523 -30.65 10.63 8.27
N LEU A 524 -29.51 10.07 8.62
CA LEU A 524 -29.13 9.84 10.01
C LEU A 524 -28.74 11.19 10.62
N SER A 525 -29.75 11.96 11.11
CA SER A 525 -29.48 13.16 11.90
C SER A 525 -28.65 12.73 13.12
N THR A 526 -27.38 13.06 13.15
CA THR A 526 -26.58 13.09 14.38
C THR A 526 -27.22 14.11 15.31
N SER A 527 -28.14 13.67 16.15
CA SER A 527 -28.60 14.46 17.31
C SER A 527 -27.47 14.51 18.33
N GLY A 528 -26.48 15.37 18.07
CA GLY A 528 -25.55 15.90 19.06
C GLY A 528 -26.29 16.94 19.89
N ASP A 529 -26.60 16.55 21.07
CA ASP A 529 -27.15 17.33 22.21
C ASP A 529 -26.35 18.64 22.39
N GLY A 530 -27.05 19.74 22.40
CA GLY A 530 -26.51 21.09 22.64
C GLY A 530 -27.65 22.01 23.08
N ASP A 531 -28.19 21.69 24.29
CA ASP A 531 -29.05 22.61 25.05
C ASP A 531 -28.22 23.85 25.46
N GLU A 532 -28.64 25.04 25.05
CA GLU A 532 -28.60 26.23 25.90
C GLU A 532 -29.50 27.35 25.36
N GLY A 533 -30.37 27.75 26.22
CA GLY A 533 -31.48 28.65 26.04
C GLY A 533 -31.16 30.11 25.77
N GLY A 534 -32.15 30.79 25.29
CA GLY A 534 -32.19 32.25 25.17
C GLY A 534 -33.31 32.76 24.28
N ALA A 535 -34.47 32.97 24.91
CA ALA A 535 -35.64 33.69 24.35
C ALA A 535 -35.42 35.21 24.30
N PRO A 536 -36.45 36.03 23.95
CA PRO A 536 -36.85 36.38 22.59
C PRO A 536 -36.87 37.93 22.41
N GLY A 537 -37.02 38.38 21.21
CA GLY A 537 -37.32 39.83 21.00
C GLY A 537 -37.17 40.32 19.56
N GLY A 538 -38.29 40.46 18.89
CA GLY A 538 -38.77 41.79 18.47
C GLY A 538 -38.58 42.11 16.97
N ALA A 539 -39.67 41.88 16.27
CA ALA A 539 -40.35 42.83 15.35
C ALA A 539 -39.60 43.66 14.29
N GLY A 540 -40.12 43.54 13.05
CA GLY A 540 -40.28 44.64 12.10
C GLY A 540 -39.33 44.59 10.94
N GLY A 541 -39.83 44.38 9.73
CA GLY A 541 -40.41 45.29 8.85
C GLY A 541 -39.96 45.14 7.43
N MET A 542 -40.85 44.80 6.57
CA MET A 542 -41.19 45.39 5.27
C MET A 542 -40.10 45.80 4.24
N GLY A 543 -40.36 45.31 3.06
CA GLY A 543 -40.21 45.98 1.76
C GLY A 543 -38.97 45.57 1.01
N GLY A 544 -38.97 45.18 -0.24
CA GLY A 544 -39.83 45.39 -1.34
C GLY A 544 -39.03 45.20 -2.61
N MET A 545 -39.67 44.52 -3.54
CA MET A 545 -39.70 44.77 -4.98
C MET A 545 -38.43 45.02 -5.80
N GLY A 546 -38.35 44.24 -6.86
CA GLY A 546 -37.96 44.60 -8.23
C GLY A 546 -36.57 44.17 -8.60
N GLY A 547 -36.27 43.46 -9.67
CA GLY A 547 -36.93 43.33 -10.95
C GLY A 547 -35.86 43.24 -12.03
N MET A 548 -36.05 42.29 -12.91
CA MET A 548 -35.73 42.32 -14.36
C MET A 548 -34.28 42.47 -14.85
N GLY A 549 -33.91 41.46 -15.66
CA GLY A 549 -33.41 41.66 -17.03
C GLY A 549 -31.91 41.41 -17.15
N GLY A 550 -31.45 40.42 -17.87
CA GLY A 550 -31.55 40.18 -19.27
C GLY A 550 -30.18 40.20 -19.90
N ALA A 551 -29.84 39.12 -20.52
CA ALA A 551 -29.10 38.97 -21.76
C ALA A 551 -27.67 39.59 -21.90
N MET A 552 -26.69 38.80 -22.02
CA MET A 552 -25.99 38.38 -23.23
C MET A 552 -24.98 37.34 -22.89
#